data_bb413dcfc9bafa8afd5737479a41ed86
#
_entry.id   bb413dcfc9bafa8afd5737479a41ed86
#
_cell.length_a   1.000
_cell.length_b   1.000
_cell.length_c   1.000
_cell.angle_alpha   90.00
_cell.angle_beta   90.00
_cell.angle_gamma   90.00
#
_symmetry.space_group_name_H-M   'P 1'
#
loop_
_entity.id
_entity.type
_entity.pdbx_description
1 polymer ?
#
loop_
_entity_poly.entity_id
_entity_poly.type
_entity_poly.pdbx_seq_one_letter_code
_entity_poly.pdbx_strand_id
1 'polypeptide(L)'
;MTNCPCLDMEKAIKLVSEQVGAFGISKENVEEALKPAFIGWFSRSVATCLFVFCKDAYGRWCVLASERGEEAADFNGYWNCPCGYLDFDETTAQCARRECYEETGVELDINGIHFISYEDDPVTANRENITFRFYAVIKDKKTTDFKFSKVNNEGKEVGDIKWIPVETIHHYKWAFGHDRRINEIFDNVIEGSHWYRFWRGLCNKWNEFWYI
;
A
#
# COMPACT_ATOMS: atom_id res chain seq x y z
N MET A 1 17.54 -21.05 -12.30
CA MET A 1 18.08 -19.71 -11.98
C MET A 1 17.32 -18.74 -12.88
N THR A 2 16.18 -18.28 -12.40
CA THR A 2 15.38 -17.27 -13.10
C THR A 2 16.06 -15.93 -12.91
N ASN A 3 16.35 -15.26 -14.02
CA ASN A 3 16.92 -13.92 -14.04
C ASN A 3 16.00 -12.99 -13.21
N CYS A 4 16.46 -12.66 -12.00
CA CYS A 4 15.99 -11.47 -11.33
C CYS A 4 16.17 -10.30 -12.29
N PRO A 5 15.18 -9.45 -12.56
CA PRO A 5 15.38 -8.20 -13.28
C PRO A 5 16.11 -7.17 -12.41
N CYS A 6 16.99 -7.68 -11.52
CA CYS A 6 17.94 -6.87 -10.79
C CYS A 6 18.66 -6.02 -11.81
N LEU A 7 18.65 -4.75 -11.56
CA LEU A 7 19.31 -3.72 -12.33
C LEU A 7 20.60 -4.27 -12.92
N ASP A 8 20.59 -4.61 -14.22
CA ASP A 8 21.75 -5.05 -14.95
C ASP A 8 22.80 -3.94 -14.75
N MET A 9 23.91 -4.28 -14.09
CA MET A 9 24.96 -3.33 -13.77
C MET A 9 25.40 -2.55 -14.99
N GLU A 10 25.50 -3.24 -16.16
CA GLU A 10 25.81 -2.60 -17.42
C GLU A 10 24.75 -1.58 -17.84
N LYS A 11 23.49 -1.90 -17.61
CA LYS A 11 22.36 -1.01 -17.91
C LYS A 11 22.30 0.21 -16.98
N ALA A 12 22.59 0.02 -15.69
CA ALA A 12 22.69 1.11 -14.73
C ALA A 12 23.88 2.03 -15.03
N ILE A 13 25.06 1.46 -15.29
CA ILE A 13 26.26 2.20 -15.69
C ILE A 13 26.00 3.01 -16.96
N LYS A 14 25.34 2.39 -17.96
CA LYS A 14 24.97 3.08 -19.21
C LYS A 14 24.06 4.27 -18.93
N LEU A 15 22.99 4.06 -18.15
CA LEU A 15 22.00 5.12 -17.86
C LEU A 15 22.64 6.29 -17.09
N VAL A 16 23.46 6.00 -16.08
CA VAL A 16 24.17 7.04 -15.32
C VAL A 16 25.21 7.73 -16.19
N SER A 17 25.97 6.99 -17.01
CA SER A 17 26.97 7.55 -17.91
C SER A 17 26.37 8.48 -18.96
N GLU A 18 25.18 8.15 -19.48
CA GLU A 18 24.45 9.01 -20.43
C GLU A 18 24.02 10.32 -19.76
N GLN A 19 23.58 10.28 -18.50
CA GLN A 19 23.16 11.48 -17.76
C GLN A 19 24.32 12.36 -17.29
N VAL A 20 25.43 11.77 -16.85
CA VAL A 20 26.58 12.53 -16.32
C VAL A 20 27.66 12.82 -17.37
N GLY A 21 27.60 12.19 -18.53
CA GLY A 21 28.53 12.42 -19.64
C GLY A 21 28.54 13.89 -20.10
N ALA A 22 27.40 14.59 -19.98
CA ALA A 22 27.30 16.03 -20.23
C ALA A 22 28.15 16.88 -19.27
N PHE A 23 28.57 16.33 -18.14
CA PHE A 23 29.44 16.98 -17.16
C PHE A 23 30.92 16.57 -17.27
N GLY A 24 31.29 15.85 -18.34
CA GLY A 24 32.68 15.43 -18.56
C GLY A 24 33.16 14.25 -17.69
N ILE A 25 32.24 13.53 -17.08
CA ILE A 25 32.56 12.35 -16.26
C ILE A 25 32.65 11.13 -17.20
N SER A 26 33.81 10.45 -17.17
CA SER A 26 34.02 9.26 -18.02
C SER A 26 33.21 8.04 -17.52
N LYS A 27 32.92 7.11 -18.43
CA LYS A 27 32.26 5.84 -18.12
C LYS A 27 33.03 5.04 -17.07
N GLU A 28 34.35 5.06 -17.15
CA GLU A 28 35.23 4.35 -16.22
C GLU A 28 35.11 4.91 -14.79
N ASN A 29 35.03 6.24 -14.66
CA ASN A 29 34.83 6.88 -13.36
C ASN A 29 33.46 6.58 -12.77
N VAL A 30 32.43 6.47 -13.62
CA VAL A 30 31.07 6.03 -13.19
C VAL A 30 31.10 4.58 -12.73
N GLU A 31 31.77 3.69 -13.48
CA GLU A 31 31.95 2.29 -13.10
C GLU A 31 32.67 2.15 -11.75
N GLU A 32 33.75 2.89 -11.54
CA GLU A 32 34.54 2.84 -10.32
C GLU A 32 33.75 3.38 -9.12
N ALA A 33 32.97 4.43 -9.31
CA ALA A 33 32.11 4.98 -8.28
C ALA A 33 30.92 4.08 -7.92
N LEU A 34 30.37 3.35 -8.92
CA LEU A 34 29.23 2.48 -8.69
C LEU A 34 29.61 1.06 -8.22
N LYS A 35 30.81 0.58 -8.53
CA LYS A 35 31.29 -0.74 -8.08
C LYS A 35 31.09 -1.02 -6.60
N PRO A 36 31.44 -0.11 -5.66
CA PRO A 36 31.18 -0.33 -4.24
C PRO A 36 29.70 -0.46 -3.91
N ALA A 37 28.84 0.30 -4.60
CA ALA A 37 27.39 0.24 -4.43
C ALA A 37 26.82 -1.07 -4.99
N PHE A 38 27.39 -1.63 -6.04
CA PHE A 38 27.00 -2.91 -6.63
C PHE A 38 27.61 -4.14 -5.94
N ILE A 39 28.71 -4.00 -5.22
CA ILE A 39 29.26 -5.04 -4.33
C ILE A 39 28.51 -4.98 -2.98
N GLY A 40 27.92 -3.85 -2.64
CA GLY A 40 27.01 -3.70 -1.52
C GLY A 40 25.72 -4.49 -1.77
N TRP A 41 25.18 -5.02 -0.74
CA TRP A 41 23.97 -5.83 -0.69
C TRP A 41 22.79 -5.21 -1.45
N PHE A 42 22.45 -5.75 -2.61
CA PHE A 42 21.16 -5.51 -3.21
C PHE A 42 20.12 -6.30 -2.44
N SER A 43 19.46 -5.62 -1.54
CA SER A 43 18.33 -6.18 -0.83
C SER A 43 17.04 -5.91 -1.60
N ARG A 44 16.04 -6.76 -1.41
CA ARG A 44 14.68 -6.50 -1.85
C ARG A 44 14.19 -5.19 -1.19
N SER A 45 13.47 -4.37 -1.94
CA SER A 45 12.86 -3.17 -1.38
C SER A 45 11.84 -3.52 -0.30
N VAL A 46 11.71 -2.66 0.69
CA VAL A 46 10.72 -2.78 1.74
C VAL A 46 9.58 -1.82 1.46
N ALA A 47 8.37 -2.31 1.51
CA ALA A 47 7.15 -1.52 1.38
C ALA A 47 6.28 -1.68 2.63
N THR A 48 5.37 -0.74 2.84
CA THR A 48 4.36 -0.79 3.89
C THR A 48 2.98 -0.64 3.31
N CYS A 49 1.97 -1.21 3.98
CA CYS A 49 0.57 -1.01 3.67
C CYS A 49 -0.23 -0.82 4.96
N LEU A 50 -1.09 0.19 5.00
CA LEU A 50 -1.87 0.56 6.17
C LEU A 50 -3.38 0.46 5.91
N PHE A 51 -4.05 -0.42 6.65
CA PHE A 51 -5.49 -0.60 6.61
C PHE A 51 -6.14 0.23 7.72
N VAL A 52 -6.74 1.38 7.37
CA VAL A 52 -7.35 2.29 8.33
C VAL A 52 -8.86 2.10 8.36
N PHE A 53 -9.41 1.82 9.53
CA PHE A 53 -10.84 1.61 9.72
C PHE A 53 -11.46 2.74 10.54
N CYS A 54 -12.63 3.20 10.10
CA CYS A 54 -13.43 4.23 10.78
C CYS A 54 -14.92 3.94 10.57
N LYS A 55 -15.77 4.34 11.52
CA LYS A 55 -17.22 4.23 11.35
C LYS A 55 -17.78 5.44 10.64
N ASP A 56 -18.74 5.22 9.73
CA ASP A 56 -19.52 6.29 9.14
C ASP A 56 -20.59 6.84 10.12
N ALA A 57 -21.37 7.82 9.67
CA ALA A 57 -22.43 8.43 10.45
C ALA A 57 -23.53 7.44 10.85
N TYR A 58 -23.68 6.34 10.11
CA TYR A 58 -24.67 5.28 10.35
C TYR A 58 -24.11 4.13 11.20
N GLY A 59 -22.85 4.22 11.63
CA GLY A 59 -22.19 3.18 12.43
C GLY A 59 -21.60 2.03 11.64
N ARG A 60 -21.63 2.07 10.29
CA ARG A 60 -21.01 1.05 9.43
C ARG A 60 -19.51 1.23 9.40
N TRP A 61 -18.79 0.14 9.43
CA TRP A 61 -17.34 0.18 9.27
C TRP A 61 -16.94 0.46 7.83
N CYS A 62 -16.03 1.40 7.67
CA CYS A 62 -15.43 1.77 6.40
C CYS A 62 -13.92 1.62 6.47
N VAL A 63 -13.29 1.32 5.35
CA VAL A 63 -11.86 1.33 5.15
C VAL A 63 -11.45 2.53 4.31
N LEU A 64 -10.33 3.16 4.66
CA LEU A 64 -9.73 4.24 3.88
C LEU A 64 -9.05 3.63 2.64
N ALA A 65 -9.35 4.19 1.49
CA ALA A 65 -8.76 3.75 0.23
C ALA A 65 -8.55 4.94 -0.71
N SER A 66 -7.56 4.81 -1.57
CA SER A 66 -7.27 5.69 -2.69
C SER A 66 -7.36 4.94 -4.02
N GLU A 67 -7.80 5.62 -5.06
CA GLU A 67 -7.74 5.11 -6.43
C GLU A 67 -6.36 5.38 -7.00
N ARG A 68 -5.75 4.41 -7.64
CA ARG A 68 -4.46 4.57 -8.30
C ARG A 68 -4.62 5.41 -9.56
N GLY A 69 -3.93 6.52 -9.60
CA GLY A 69 -4.02 7.53 -10.64
C GLY A 69 -3.34 7.13 -11.95
N GLU A 70 -3.36 8.04 -12.91
CA GLU A 70 -2.85 7.80 -14.27
C GLU A 70 -1.32 7.61 -14.31
N GLU A 71 -0.57 8.22 -13.40
CA GLU A 71 0.89 8.11 -13.31
C GLU A 71 1.36 6.99 -12.36
N ALA A 72 0.44 6.26 -11.74
CA ALA A 72 0.81 5.09 -10.96
C ALA A 72 1.50 4.03 -11.85
N ALA A 73 2.54 3.42 -11.35
CA ALA A 73 3.35 2.48 -12.12
C ALA A 73 2.57 1.24 -12.59
N ASP A 74 1.49 0.88 -11.89
CA ASP A 74 0.66 -0.28 -12.18
C ASP A 74 -0.76 -0.10 -11.60
N PHE A 75 -1.70 -0.95 -12.02
CA PHE A 75 -3.08 -0.99 -11.53
C PHE A 75 -3.84 0.36 -11.62
N ASN A 76 -3.62 1.17 -12.66
CA ASN A 76 -4.33 2.43 -12.85
C ASN A 76 -5.84 2.23 -12.80
N GLY A 77 -6.55 3.07 -12.04
CA GLY A 77 -8.00 2.98 -11.82
C GLY A 77 -8.44 1.88 -10.85
N TYR A 78 -7.49 1.17 -10.21
CA TYR A 78 -7.77 0.23 -9.12
C TYR A 78 -7.67 0.94 -7.77
N TRP A 79 -8.39 0.43 -6.80
CA TRP A 79 -8.35 0.92 -5.42
C TRP A 79 -7.27 0.21 -4.62
N ASN A 80 -6.63 0.93 -3.71
CA ASN A 80 -5.67 0.38 -2.75
C ASN A 80 -5.83 1.05 -1.39
N CYS A 81 -5.38 0.38 -0.34
CA CYS A 81 -5.14 1.03 0.94
C CYS A 81 -3.80 1.77 0.87
N PRO A 82 -3.60 2.85 1.64
CA PRO A 82 -2.35 3.61 1.65
C PRO A 82 -1.12 2.71 1.75
N CYS A 83 -0.18 2.89 0.83
CA CYS A 83 1.01 2.05 0.77
C CYS A 83 2.14 2.69 -0.04
N GLY A 84 3.38 2.50 0.42
CA GLY A 84 4.56 2.97 -0.28
C GLY A 84 5.84 2.36 0.25
N TYR A 85 6.97 2.85 -0.25
CA TYR A 85 8.29 2.33 0.08
C TYR A 85 8.90 3.00 1.30
N LEU A 86 9.68 2.21 2.05
CA LEU A 86 10.40 2.65 3.23
C LEU A 86 11.59 3.55 2.86
N ASP A 87 11.65 4.73 3.46
CA ASP A 87 12.79 5.63 3.39
C ASP A 87 13.90 5.23 4.38
N PHE A 88 15.12 5.79 4.20
CA PHE A 88 16.30 5.39 4.96
C PHE A 88 16.26 5.78 6.45
N ASP A 89 15.52 6.83 6.81
CA ASP A 89 15.53 7.44 8.14
C ASP A 89 14.22 7.23 8.92
N GLU A 90 13.39 6.28 8.50
CA GLU A 90 12.12 5.98 9.16
C GLU A 90 11.95 4.49 9.50
N THR A 91 11.14 4.22 10.50
CA THR A 91 10.67 2.85 10.80
C THR A 91 9.50 2.48 9.88
N THR A 92 9.22 1.17 9.72
CA THR A 92 8.10 0.70 8.90
C THR A 92 6.74 1.27 9.34
N ALA A 93 6.53 1.50 10.64
CA ALA A 93 5.31 2.14 11.15
C ALA A 93 5.26 3.65 10.82
N GLN A 94 6.40 4.33 10.84
CA GLN A 94 6.50 5.74 10.42
C GLN A 94 6.23 5.88 8.92
N CYS A 95 6.80 5.00 8.09
CA CYS A 95 6.52 4.90 6.67
C CYS A 95 5.00 4.73 6.42
N ALA A 96 4.37 3.75 7.04
CA ALA A 96 2.94 3.51 6.89
C ALA A 96 2.08 4.74 7.27
N ARG A 97 2.49 5.49 8.30
CA ARG A 97 1.85 6.74 8.71
C ARG A 97 2.07 7.85 7.67
N ARG A 98 3.32 8.03 7.20
CA ARG A 98 3.70 9.04 6.21
C ARG A 98 2.92 8.84 4.91
N GLU A 99 2.95 7.64 4.35
CA GLU A 99 2.23 7.30 3.12
C GLU A 99 0.72 7.54 3.25
N CYS A 100 0.11 7.15 4.39
CA CYS A 100 -1.29 7.44 4.64
C CYS A 100 -1.59 8.94 4.59
N TYR A 101 -0.74 9.75 5.21
CA TYR A 101 -0.89 11.21 5.19
C TYR A 101 -0.66 11.80 3.79
N GLU A 102 0.38 11.37 3.08
CA GLU A 102 0.74 11.87 1.75
C GLU A 102 -0.32 11.55 0.72
N GLU A 103 -0.81 10.31 0.70
CA GLU A 103 -1.85 9.88 -0.25
C GLU A 103 -3.25 10.42 0.08
N THR A 104 -3.59 10.63 1.36
CA THR A 104 -4.99 10.89 1.75
C THR A 104 -5.23 12.14 2.59
N GLY A 105 -4.18 12.71 3.20
CA GLY A 105 -4.29 13.78 4.17
C GLY A 105 -4.80 13.35 5.54
N VAL A 106 -4.98 12.06 5.78
CA VAL A 106 -5.43 11.53 7.08
C VAL A 106 -4.24 11.37 8.01
N GLU A 107 -4.22 12.19 9.05
CA GLU A 107 -3.18 12.13 10.08
C GLU A 107 -3.57 11.15 11.18
N LEU A 108 -2.63 10.25 11.54
CA LEU A 108 -2.81 9.22 12.56
C LEU A 108 -1.77 9.37 13.67
N ASP A 109 -2.15 9.00 14.89
CA ASP A 109 -1.18 8.79 15.97
C ASP A 109 -0.41 7.48 15.71
N ILE A 110 0.92 7.57 15.77
CA ILE A 110 1.82 6.42 15.58
C ILE A 110 1.53 5.28 16.57
N ASN A 111 1.09 5.62 17.80
CA ASN A 111 0.73 4.63 18.82
C ASN A 111 -0.56 3.87 18.50
N GLY A 112 -1.38 4.39 17.58
CA GLY A 112 -2.59 3.73 17.08
C GLY A 112 -2.37 2.84 15.87
N ILE A 113 -1.13 2.73 15.37
CA ILE A 113 -0.74 1.89 14.23
C ILE A 113 -0.19 0.56 14.74
N HIS A 114 -0.85 -0.53 14.38
CA HIS A 114 -0.54 -1.86 14.88
C HIS A 114 -0.05 -2.77 13.76
N PHE A 115 1.08 -3.45 14.00
CA PHE A 115 1.61 -4.44 13.06
C PHE A 115 0.71 -5.68 13.00
N ILE A 116 0.52 -6.23 11.80
CA ILE A 116 -0.27 -7.44 11.56
C ILE A 116 0.63 -8.58 11.09
N SER A 117 1.31 -8.37 9.98
CA SER A 117 2.07 -9.40 9.27
C SER A 117 3.03 -8.76 8.26
N TYR A 118 3.87 -9.58 7.68
CA TYR A 118 4.62 -9.22 6.48
C TYR A 118 4.36 -10.26 5.38
N GLU A 119 4.64 -9.88 4.15
CA GLU A 119 4.67 -10.76 2.99
C GLU A 119 6.05 -10.69 2.36
N ASP A 120 6.72 -11.82 2.28
CA ASP A 120 8.08 -11.92 1.74
C ASP A 120 8.22 -13.00 0.66
N ASP A 121 7.14 -13.70 0.33
CA ASP A 121 7.15 -14.70 -0.74
C ASP A 121 6.97 -14.01 -2.12
N PRO A 122 8.02 -13.95 -2.95
CA PRO A 122 7.95 -13.30 -4.24
C PRO A 122 7.03 -14.03 -5.23
N VAL A 123 6.78 -15.32 -5.02
CA VAL A 123 5.93 -16.13 -5.89
C VAL A 123 4.46 -15.85 -5.61
N THR A 124 4.06 -15.90 -4.34
CA THR A 124 2.67 -15.64 -3.92
C THR A 124 2.26 -14.19 -4.13
N ALA A 125 3.15 -13.25 -3.81
CA ALA A 125 2.88 -11.83 -3.99
C ALA A 125 3.01 -11.37 -5.44
N ASN A 126 3.65 -12.15 -6.31
CA ASN A 126 4.06 -11.77 -7.66
C ASN A 126 4.85 -10.46 -7.67
N ARG A 127 5.63 -10.21 -6.61
CA ARG A 127 6.43 -9.00 -6.39
C ARG A 127 7.70 -9.35 -5.62
N GLU A 128 8.75 -8.60 -5.90
CA GLU A 128 10.06 -8.81 -5.27
C GLU A 128 10.25 -8.04 -3.97
N ASN A 129 9.35 -7.10 -3.62
CA ASN A 129 9.44 -6.36 -2.38
C ASN A 129 8.96 -7.18 -1.17
N ILE A 130 9.43 -6.81 0.02
CA ILE A 130 8.91 -7.29 1.29
C ILE A 130 7.90 -6.26 1.78
N THR A 131 6.65 -6.66 2.01
CA THR A 131 5.59 -5.74 2.42
C THR A 131 5.19 -5.96 3.88
N PHE A 132 5.36 -4.94 4.72
CA PHE A 132 4.86 -4.91 6.10
C PHE A 132 3.45 -4.35 6.13
N ARG A 133 2.54 -5.06 6.80
CA ARG A 133 1.12 -4.69 6.90
C ARG A 133 0.78 -4.22 8.30
N PHE A 134 0.08 -3.10 8.34
CA PHE A 134 -0.39 -2.48 9.57
C PHE A 134 -1.88 -2.20 9.49
N TYR A 135 -2.52 -2.03 10.65
CA TYR A 135 -3.88 -1.49 10.73
C TYR A 135 -3.97 -0.37 11.77
N ALA A 136 -4.97 0.48 11.61
CA ALA A 136 -5.36 1.46 12.58
C ALA A 136 -6.90 1.54 12.68
N VAL A 137 -7.43 1.83 13.87
CA VAL A 137 -8.86 1.98 14.12
C VAL A 137 -9.13 3.34 14.72
N ILE A 138 -9.88 4.18 14.01
CA ILE A 138 -10.30 5.49 14.48
C ILE A 138 -11.65 5.33 15.16
N LYS A 139 -11.71 5.60 16.48
CA LYS A 139 -12.90 5.38 17.31
C LYS A 139 -13.61 6.66 17.72
N ASP A 140 -12.87 7.75 17.82
CA ASP A 140 -13.29 9.06 18.33
C ASP A 140 -13.84 10.01 17.25
N LYS A 141 -13.73 9.61 15.97
CA LYS A 141 -14.20 10.36 14.81
C LYS A 141 -15.09 9.50 13.91
N LYS A 142 -15.78 10.17 12.98
CA LYS A 142 -16.55 9.56 11.90
C LYS A 142 -15.90 9.86 10.56
N THR A 143 -16.24 9.06 9.53
CA THR A 143 -15.73 9.28 8.16
C THR A 143 -16.00 10.69 7.65
N THR A 144 -17.08 11.32 8.08
CA THR A 144 -17.47 12.71 7.73
C THR A 144 -16.58 13.80 8.32
N ASP A 145 -15.78 13.46 9.34
CA ASP A 145 -14.91 14.42 10.02
C ASP A 145 -13.57 14.62 9.27
N PHE A 146 -13.34 13.85 8.23
CA PHE A 146 -12.12 13.91 7.44
C PHE A 146 -12.32 14.68 6.14
N LYS A 147 -11.36 15.56 5.85
CA LYS A 147 -11.19 16.20 4.55
C LYS A 147 -9.95 15.62 3.90
N PHE A 148 -10.14 15.03 2.74
CA PHE A 148 -9.03 14.46 2.00
C PHE A 148 -8.19 15.53 1.33
N SER A 149 -6.90 15.30 1.31
CA SER A 149 -5.92 16.10 0.56
C SER A 149 -4.80 15.19 0.09
N LYS A 150 -4.19 15.54 -1.02
CA LYS A 150 -3.01 14.86 -1.55
C LYS A 150 -1.82 15.76 -1.28
N VAL A 151 -0.85 15.25 -0.55
CA VAL A 151 0.34 16.00 -0.14
C VAL A 151 1.50 15.60 -1.05
N ASN A 152 2.49 16.46 -1.22
CA ASN A 152 3.74 16.19 -1.94
C ASN A 152 3.62 15.76 -3.41
N ASN A 153 2.74 16.39 -4.21
CA ASN A 153 2.57 16.09 -5.63
C ASN A 153 1.98 14.70 -5.98
N GLU A 154 1.42 13.99 -5.02
CA GLU A 154 0.72 12.70 -5.26
C GLU A 154 -0.51 12.84 -6.20
N GLY A 155 -0.77 14.06 -6.70
CA GLY A 155 -1.97 14.41 -7.45
C GLY A 155 -2.23 13.63 -8.72
N LYS A 156 -1.21 12.94 -9.28
CA LYS A 156 -1.35 12.12 -10.48
C LYS A 156 -1.16 10.62 -10.21
N GLU A 157 -0.46 10.25 -9.15
CA GLU A 157 -0.33 8.87 -8.70
C GLU A 157 -1.55 8.41 -7.92
N VAL A 158 -2.22 9.34 -7.22
CA VAL A 158 -3.46 9.10 -6.48
C VAL A 158 -4.64 9.79 -7.18
N GLY A 159 -5.65 9.01 -7.55
CA GLY A 159 -6.91 9.46 -8.11
C GLY A 159 -7.88 9.95 -7.03
N ASP A 160 -9.02 9.31 -6.89
CA ASP A 160 -10.04 9.62 -5.88
C ASP A 160 -9.68 9.00 -4.51
N ILE A 161 -10.20 9.56 -3.41
CA ILE A 161 -9.98 9.06 -2.05
C ILE A 161 -11.34 8.87 -1.39
N LYS A 162 -11.56 7.70 -0.77
CA LYS A 162 -12.85 7.37 -0.15
C LYS A 162 -12.71 6.57 1.13
N TRP A 163 -13.69 6.75 2.00
CA TRP A 163 -14.08 5.77 2.99
C TRP A 163 -15.06 4.78 2.35
N ILE A 164 -14.62 3.57 2.08
CA ILE A 164 -15.42 2.52 1.43
C ILE A 164 -16.02 1.62 2.52
N PRO A 165 -17.36 1.49 2.62
CA PRO A 165 -17.96 0.56 3.56
C PRO A 165 -17.48 -0.88 3.30
N VAL A 166 -17.08 -1.59 4.37
CA VAL A 166 -16.48 -2.93 4.27
C VAL A 166 -17.43 -3.92 3.56
N GLU A 167 -18.74 -3.75 3.74
CA GLU A 167 -19.73 -4.60 3.07
C GLU A 167 -19.75 -4.41 1.53
N THR A 168 -19.23 -3.31 1.02
CA THR A 168 -19.29 -2.93 -0.40
C THR A 168 -17.95 -3.01 -1.13
N ILE A 169 -16.89 -3.46 -0.47
CA ILE A 169 -15.56 -3.52 -1.09
C ILE A 169 -15.53 -4.39 -2.35
N HIS A 170 -16.41 -5.39 -2.46
CA HIS A 170 -16.52 -6.27 -3.62
C HIS A 170 -17.06 -5.57 -4.88
N HIS A 171 -17.58 -4.35 -4.79
CA HIS A 171 -17.97 -3.54 -5.94
C HIS A 171 -16.81 -2.78 -6.58
N TYR A 172 -15.63 -2.81 -5.96
CA TYR A 172 -14.43 -2.09 -6.40
C TYR A 172 -13.38 -3.06 -6.93
N LYS A 173 -12.59 -2.61 -7.89
CA LYS A 173 -11.40 -3.36 -8.33
C LYS A 173 -10.24 -3.00 -7.44
N TRP A 174 -9.66 -3.98 -6.77
CA TRP A 174 -8.57 -3.76 -5.82
C TRP A 174 -7.22 -4.17 -6.40
N ALA A 175 -6.23 -3.32 -6.20
CA ALA A 175 -4.84 -3.64 -6.45
C ALA A 175 -4.29 -4.52 -5.31
N PHE A 176 -3.26 -5.31 -5.60
CA PHE A 176 -2.46 -6.06 -4.63
C PHE A 176 -3.22 -7.06 -3.74
N GLY A 177 -4.48 -7.38 -4.10
CA GLY A 177 -5.34 -8.25 -3.29
C GLY A 177 -5.75 -7.61 -1.96
N HIS A 178 -5.83 -6.29 -1.91
CA HIS A 178 -6.19 -5.56 -0.69
C HIS A 178 -7.61 -5.87 -0.22
N ASP A 179 -8.55 -6.17 -1.13
CA ASP A 179 -9.91 -6.63 -0.79
C ASP A 179 -9.91 -7.85 0.14
N ARG A 180 -9.10 -8.86 -0.19
CA ARG A 180 -8.95 -10.05 0.65
C ARG A 180 -8.36 -9.69 2.01
N ARG A 181 -7.33 -8.84 2.03
CA ARG A 181 -6.67 -8.42 3.28
C ARG A 181 -7.56 -7.56 4.17
N ILE A 182 -8.38 -6.68 3.57
CA ILE A 182 -9.39 -5.92 4.32
C ILE A 182 -10.34 -6.86 5.04
N ASN A 183 -10.88 -7.88 4.35
CA ASN A 183 -11.77 -8.86 4.98
C ASN A 183 -11.07 -9.65 6.08
N GLU A 184 -9.84 -10.14 5.85
CA GLU A 184 -9.08 -10.89 6.85
C GLU A 184 -8.84 -10.07 8.14
N ILE A 185 -8.45 -8.79 7.99
CA ILE A 185 -8.20 -7.90 9.13
C ILE A 185 -9.51 -7.57 9.83
N PHE A 186 -10.54 -7.23 9.07
CA PHE A 186 -11.84 -6.89 9.59
C PHE A 186 -12.41 -8.02 10.44
N ASP A 187 -12.45 -9.22 9.89
CA ASP A 187 -13.01 -10.41 10.55
C ASP A 187 -12.21 -10.83 11.80
N ASN A 188 -10.88 -10.70 11.76
CA ASN A 188 -10.02 -11.22 12.83
C ASN A 188 -9.71 -10.19 13.92
N VAL A 189 -9.63 -8.89 13.57
CA VAL A 189 -9.12 -7.85 14.46
C VAL A 189 -10.23 -6.89 14.89
N ILE A 190 -11.07 -6.43 13.96
CA ILE A 190 -12.05 -5.38 14.22
C ILE A 190 -13.32 -5.93 14.85
N GLU A 191 -13.85 -7.00 14.31
CA GLU A 191 -15.10 -7.60 14.79
C GLU A 191 -14.88 -8.73 15.81
N GLY A 192 -13.73 -9.39 15.80
CA GLY A 192 -13.22 -10.24 16.89
C GLY A 192 -14.11 -11.38 17.39
N SER A 193 -15.29 -11.63 16.82
CA SER A 193 -16.23 -12.63 17.31
C SER A 193 -16.64 -13.63 16.24
N HIS A 194 -16.56 -14.92 16.60
CA HIS A 194 -17.12 -16.06 15.86
C HIS A 194 -18.62 -15.88 15.48
N TRP A 195 -19.36 -15.07 16.26
CA TRP A 195 -20.79 -14.81 16.07
C TRP A 195 -21.09 -13.97 14.83
N TYR A 196 -20.25 -12.97 14.51
CA TYR A 196 -20.47 -12.11 13.35
C TYR A 196 -20.17 -12.84 12.04
N ARG A 197 -19.16 -13.71 12.00
CA ARG A 197 -18.91 -14.60 10.85
C ARG A 197 -20.13 -15.46 10.52
N PHE A 198 -20.81 -15.95 11.55
CA PHE A 198 -22.02 -16.77 11.39
C PHE A 198 -23.16 -15.96 10.77
N TRP A 199 -23.42 -14.75 11.26
CA TRP A 199 -24.48 -13.88 10.74
C TRP A 199 -24.16 -13.30 9.34
N ARG A 200 -22.93 -12.90 9.07
CA ARG A 200 -22.50 -12.44 7.75
C ARG A 200 -22.58 -13.55 6.70
N GLY A 201 -22.22 -14.76 7.04
CA GLY A 201 -22.41 -15.95 6.18
C GLY A 201 -23.88 -16.23 5.85
N LEU A 202 -24.79 -15.97 6.79
CA LEU A 202 -26.23 -16.08 6.57
C LEU A 202 -26.76 -14.94 5.70
N CYS A 203 -26.36 -13.69 5.92
CA CYS A 203 -26.79 -12.54 5.12
C CYS A 203 -26.31 -12.63 3.68
N ASN A 204 -25.08 -13.09 3.42
CA ASN A 204 -24.59 -13.29 2.07
C ASN A 204 -25.36 -14.39 1.33
N LYS A 205 -25.73 -15.48 2.01
CA LYS A 205 -26.62 -16.51 1.44
C LYS A 205 -28.04 -16.00 1.16
N TRP A 206 -28.55 -15.07 1.95
CA TRP A 206 -29.86 -14.46 1.70
C TRP A 206 -29.85 -13.52 0.50
N ASN A 207 -28.78 -12.76 0.26
CA ASN A 207 -28.64 -11.90 -0.90
C ASN A 207 -28.51 -12.69 -2.21
N GLU A 208 -27.92 -13.88 -2.19
CA GLU A 208 -27.89 -14.78 -3.37
C GLU A 208 -29.29 -15.33 -3.75
N PHE A 209 -30.23 -15.38 -2.80
CA PHE A 209 -31.59 -15.89 -3.06
C PHE A 209 -32.54 -14.87 -3.68
N TRP A 210 -32.22 -13.57 -3.70
CA TRP A 210 -33.08 -12.51 -4.24
C TRP A 210 -32.66 -12.00 -5.62
N TYR A 211 -31.65 -12.60 -6.24
CA TYR A 211 -31.18 -12.28 -7.59
C TYR A 211 -31.36 -13.46 -8.58
N ILE A 212 -32.40 -14.30 -8.38
CA ILE A 212 -32.88 -15.25 -9.39
C ILE A 212 -34.25 -14.80 -9.88
#